data_db088f0dbee8274de570617dfc5f11a2
#
_entry.id   db088f0dbee8274de570617dfc5f11a2
#
_cell.length_a   1.000
_cell.length_b   1.000
_cell.length_c   1.000
_cell.angle_alpha   90.00
_cell.angle_beta   90.00
_cell.angle_gamma   90.00
#
_symmetry.space_group_name_H-M   'P 1'
#
loop_
_entity.id
_entity.type
_entity.pdbx_description
1 polymer ?
#
loop_
_entity_poly.entity_id
_entity_poly.type
_entity_poly.pdbx_seq_one_letter_code
_entity_poly.pdbx_strand_id
1 'polypeptide(L)'
;METFLLIGEDWHFYEALKKQIELNDRFLLQFSDPSKAASSFTQIETCSLLFLDIPSLNNEEFIDYRVLKTMLNVPLMAFTKKDCYVKPSFIQQFLLNKTIVKPFKMSRLTDEIDEFLAELGDKPMGPTRIGEYLFLEDERLLLGPDDSKKIRLTEKETAILIRLSAANGESVSRNTLLEEVWGYKTGIDSHTLETHIYRLRKKIEELGSSSSFLKTSRDGYKLLFTSN
;
A
#
# COMPACT_ATOMS: atom_id res chain seq x y z
N MET A 1 5.96 20.74 -5.93
CA MET A 1 6.37 20.66 -4.52
C MET A 1 5.66 19.46 -3.92
N GLU A 2 6.42 18.51 -3.42
CA GLU A 2 5.85 17.28 -2.83
C GLU A 2 5.42 17.56 -1.40
N THR A 3 4.25 17.07 -1.03
CA THR A 3 3.71 17.25 0.32
C THR A 3 3.90 16.01 1.14
N PHE A 4 4.54 16.15 2.29
CA PHE A 4 4.69 15.11 3.31
C PHE A 4 3.74 15.40 4.46
N LEU A 5 3.24 14.36 5.11
CA LEU A 5 2.37 14.48 6.28
C LEU A 5 2.98 13.74 7.45
N LEU A 6 3.16 14.43 8.59
CA LEU A 6 3.53 13.80 9.86
C LEU A 6 2.29 13.65 10.73
N ILE A 7 2.02 12.43 11.15
CA ILE A 7 1.05 12.11 12.20
C ILE A 7 1.80 11.80 13.49
N GLY A 8 1.53 12.55 14.54
CA GLY A 8 2.21 12.42 15.83
C GLY A 8 1.67 13.36 16.88
N GLU A 9 2.12 13.20 18.12
CA GLU A 9 1.74 14.04 19.26
C GLU A 9 2.79 15.10 19.61
N ASP A 10 4.03 14.91 19.17
CA ASP A 10 5.16 15.76 19.52
C ASP A 10 5.30 16.94 18.54
N TRP A 11 4.72 18.07 18.91
CA TRP A 11 4.80 19.32 18.16
C TRP A 11 6.24 19.84 18.03
N HIS A 12 7.08 19.67 19.04
CA HIS A 12 8.48 20.12 18.97
C HIS A 12 9.29 19.30 17.98
N PHE A 13 9.01 18.00 17.95
CA PHE A 13 9.60 17.12 16.93
C PHE A 13 9.18 17.54 15.52
N TYR A 14 7.88 17.83 15.33
CA TYR A 14 7.36 18.34 14.05
C TYR A 14 8.08 19.63 13.62
N GLU A 15 8.17 20.63 14.50
CA GLU A 15 8.84 21.91 14.19
C GLU A 15 10.31 21.71 13.81
N ALA A 16 11.04 20.84 14.52
CA ALA A 16 12.41 20.50 14.19
C ALA A 16 12.53 19.81 12.84
N LEU A 17 11.63 18.85 12.58
CA LEU A 17 11.57 18.10 11.33
C LEU A 17 11.22 19.01 10.15
N LYS A 18 10.22 19.88 10.33
CA LYS A 18 9.77 20.84 9.34
C LYS A 18 10.91 21.76 8.89
N LYS A 19 11.63 22.35 9.83
CA LYS A 19 12.78 23.20 9.52
C LYS A 19 13.82 22.48 8.66
N GLN A 20 14.07 21.20 8.91
CA GLN A 20 15.06 20.44 8.15
C GLN A 20 14.53 20.04 6.76
N ILE A 21 13.29 19.59 6.65
CA ILE A 21 12.68 19.15 5.39
C ILE A 21 12.49 20.33 4.43
N GLU A 22 11.99 21.45 4.96
CA GLU A 22 11.69 22.65 4.16
C GLU A 22 12.94 23.47 3.80
N LEU A 23 14.15 23.10 4.27
CA LEU A 23 15.40 23.61 3.70
C LEU A 23 15.58 23.21 2.22
N ASN A 24 14.91 22.14 1.82
CA ASN A 24 14.81 21.75 0.43
C ASN A 24 13.45 22.25 -0.12
N ASP A 25 13.47 23.23 -1.01
CA ASP A 25 12.27 23.85 -1.62
C ASP A 25 11.37 22.85 -2.37
N ARG A 26 11.78 21.57 -2.49
CA ARG A 26 11.00 20.50 -3.10
C ARG A 26 9.89 19.98 -2.19
N PHE A 27 10.04 20.10 -0.88
CA PHE A 27 9.18 19.43 0.11
C PHE A 27 8.44 20.43 1.00
N LEU A 28 7.21 20.06 1.34
CA LEU A 28 6.38 20.74 2.33
C LEU A 28 5.94 19.72 3.39
N LEU A 29 6.17 20.00 4.67
CA LEU A 29 5.72 19.14 5.76
C LEU A 29 4.45 19.69 6.42
N GLN A 30 3.40 18.89 6.42
CA GLN A 30 2.17 19.12 7.18
C GLN A 30 2.14 18.27 8.45
N PHE A 31 1.32 18.64 9.41
CA PHE A 31 1.16 17.95 10.69
C PHE A 31 -0.31 17.64 10.98
N SER A 32 -0.54 16.46 11.52
CA SER A 32 -1.83 16.06 12.05
C SER A 32 -1.66 15.36 13.40
N ASP A 33 -2.49 15.75 14.35
CA ASP A 33 -2.65 15.03 15.60
C ASP A 33 -3.36 13.68 15.33
N PRO A 34 -2.95 12.57 15.98
CA PRO A 34 -3.55 11.25 15.75
C PRO A 34 -5.06 11.23 15.94
N SER A 35 -5.58 11.97 16.92
CA SER A 35 -7.03 12.07 17.18
C SER A 35 -7.81 12.76 16.05
N LYS A 36 -7.12 13.58 15.25
CA LYS A 36 -7.66 14.30 14.11
C LYS A 36 -7.34 13.64 12.76
N ALA A 37 -6.50 12.60 12.77
CA ALA A 37 -6.08 11.94 11.56
C ALA A 37 -7.28 11.41 10.73
N ALA A 38 -8.35 10.96 11.40
CA ALA A 38 -9.58 10.54 10.74
C ALA A 38 -10.27 11.66 9.92
N SER A 39 -10.14 12.92 10.32
CA SER A 39 -10.69 14.08 9.59
C SER A 39 -9.74 14.62 8.52
N SER A 40 -8.52 14.10 8.45
CA SER A 40 -7.46 14.54 7.53
C SER A 40 -7.33 13.63 6.30
N PHE A 41 -8.36 12.85 5.95
CA PHE A 41 -8.34 11.89 4.84
C PHE A 41 -7.86 12.52 3.52
N THR A 42 -8.37 13.69 3.16
CA THR A 42 -7.99 14.37 1.92
C THR A 42 -6.50 14.74 1.89
N GLN A 43 -5.92 15.09 3.04
CA GLN A 43 -4.49 15.40 3.15
C GLN A 43 -3.64 14.15 3.00
N ILE A 44 -4.09 13.02 3.54
CA ILE A 44 -3.39 11.74 3.44
C ILE A 44 -3.36 11.24 2.00
N GLU A 45 -4.50 11.30 1.29
CA GLU A 45 -4.59 10.85 -0.11
C GLU A 45 -3.75 11.69 -1.09
N THR A 46 -3.42 12.92 -0.71
CA THR A 46 -2.65 13.84 -1.56
C THR A 46 -1.18 13.95 -1.19
N CYS A 47 -0.74 13.33 -0.08
CA CYS A 47 0.67 13.39 0.31
C CYS A 47 1.50 12.34 -0.43
N SER A 48 2.77 12.71 -0.69
CA SER A 48 3.74 11.82 -1.38
C SER A 48 4.45 10.89 -0.39
N LEU A 49 4.47 11.23 0.90
CA LEU A 49 5.09 10.45 1.97
C LEU A 49 4.38 10.72 3.29
N LEU A 50 4.09 9.66 4.02
CA LEU A 50 3.53 9.73 5.36
C LEU A 50 4.58 9.39 6.40
N PHE A 51 4.75 10.28 7.36
CA PHE A 51 5.53 10.03 8.56
C PHE A 51 4.60 9.69 9.72
N LEU A 52 4.95 8.65 10.45
CA LEU A 52 4.24 8.25 11.66
C LEU A 52 5.20 8.34 12.86
N ASP A 53 4.94 9.25 13.79
CA ASP A 53 5.69 9.32 15.03
C ASP A 53 5.07 8.39 16.07
N ILE A 54 5.74 7.28 16.36
CA ILE A 54 5.26 6.27 17.31
C ILE A 54 5.92 6.52 18.68
N PRO A 55 5.24 7.19 19.62
CA PRO A 55 5.83 7.61 20.88
C PRO A 55 6.05 6.43 21.85
N SER A 56 5.12 5.47 21.87
CA SER A 56 5.26 4.20 22.60
C SER A 56 4.23 3.18 22.07
N LEU A 57 4.64 1.92 22.01
CA LEU A 57 3.87 0.86 21.36
C LEU A 57 2.79 0.22 22.21
N ASN A 58 2.51 0.75 23.38
CA ASN A 58 1.47 0.19 24.24
C ASN A 58 0.06 0.69 23.93
N ASN A 59 -0.09 1.67 23.06
CA ASN A 59 -1.40 2.19 22.66
C ASN A 59 -1.79 1.57 21.31
N GLU A 60 -2.46 0.43 21.34
CA GLU A 60 -3.13 -0.17 20.17
C GLU A 60 -4.25 0.76 19.63
N GLU A 61 -4.62 1.78 20.38
CA GLU A 61 -5.64 2.80 20.07
C GLU A 61 -5.08 4.06 19.40
N PHE A 62 -3.76 4.14 19.17
CA PHE A 62 -3.09 5.37 18.75
C PHE A 62 -3.61 5.95 17.41
N ILE A 63 -4.07 5.11 16.52
CA ILE A 63 -4.69 5.54 15.26
C ILE A 63 -5.87 4.63 14.96
N ASP A 64 -7.05 5.23 14.71
CA ASP A 64 -8.21 4.48 14.26
C ASP A 64 -7.85 3.68 12.99
N TYR A 65 -8.06 2.39 13.05
CA TYR A 65 -7.78 1.44 11.97
C TYR A 65 -8.32 1.88 10.60
N ARG A 66 -9.47 2.58 10.58
CA ARG A 66 -10.06 3.13 9.34
C ARG A 66 -9.17 4.18 8.68
N VAL A 67 -8.48 4.99 9.47
CA VAL A 67 -7.52 5.97 8.99
C VAL A 67 -6.34 5.29 8.33
N LEU A 68 -5.81 4.26 8.98
CA LEU A 68 -4.70 3.48 8.46
C LEU A 68 -5.03 2.77 7.15
N LYS A 69 -6.24 2.26 7.00
CA LYS A 69 -6.71 1.64 5.76
C LYS A 69 -6.65 2.60 4.56
N THR A 70 -6.82 3.90 4.82
CA THR A 70 -6.69 4.95 3.79
C THR A 70 -5.23 5.30 3.48
N MET A 71 -4.34 5.15 4.47
CA MET A 71 -2.90 5.42 4.35
C MET A 71 -2.14 4.39 3.50
N LEU A 72 -2.74 3.24 3.26
CA LEU A 72 -2.07 2.09 2.65
C LEU A 72 -1.57 2.31 1.20
N ASN A 73 -2.01 3.39 0.55
CA ASN A 73 -1.55 3.75 -0.80
C ASN A 73 -0.42 4.80 -0.80
N VAL A 74 0.03 5.23 0.37
CA VAL A 74 1.08 6.23 0.53
C VAL A 74 2.30 5.60 1.18
N PRO A 75 3.52 5.87 0.70
CA PRO A 75 4.74 5.40 1.35
C PRO A 75 4.76 5.81 2.82
N LEU A 76 5.08 4.89 3.70
CA LEU A 76 5.03 5.09 5.14
C LEU A 76 6.40 4.91 5.79
N MET A 77 6.89 5.97 6.45
CA MET A 77 8.10 5.96 7.24
C MET A 77 7.76 6.23 8.71
N ALA A 78 8.18 5.34 9.61
CA ALA A 78 7.91 5.49 11.03
C ALA A 78 9.11 5.98 11.82
N PHE A 79 8.90 6.88 12.77
CA PHE A 79 9.85 7.26 13.80
C PHE A 79 9.54 6.51 15.10
N THR A 80 10.53 5.84 15.66
CA THR A 80 10.39 5.07 16.90
C THR A 80 11.48 5.42 17.91
N LYS A 81 11.29 5.11 19.19
CA LYS A 81 12.33 5.19 20.21
C LYS A 81 13.16 3.91 20.22
N LYS A 82 14.43 3.99 20.63
CA LYS A 82 15.38 2.86 20.66
C LYS A 82 14.88 1.66 21.45
N ASP A 83 14.15 1.91 22.53
CA ASP A 83 13.62 0.86 23.42
C ASP A 83 12.17 0.47 23.07
N CYS A 84 11.67 0.95 21.95
CA CYS A 84 10.33 0.70 21.50
C CYS A 84 10.31 -0.60 20.67
N TYR A 85 9.78 -1.66 21.25
CA TYR A 85 9.55 -2.91 20.52
C TYR A 85 8.29 -2.77 19.63
N VAL A 86 8.49 -2.58 18.35
CA VAL A 86 7.39 -2.62 17.39
C VAL A 86 7.01 -4.08 17.16
N LYS A 87 5.84 -4.49 17.64
CA LYS A 87 5.37 -5.87 17.42
C LYS A 87 5.38 -6.18 15.92
N PRO A 88 5.85 -7.37 15.49
CA PRO A 88 5.81 -7.76 14.09
C PRO A 88 4.41 -7.65 13.46
N SER A 89 3.36 -7.93 14.24
CA SER A 89 1.97 -7.73 13.84
C SER A 89 1.65 -6.28 13.50
N PHE A 90 2.21 -5.31 14.23
CA PHE A 90 2.05 -3.90 13.96
C PHE A 90 2.75 -3.49 12.66
N ILE A 91 4.00 -3.93 12.46
CA ILE A 91 4.74 -3.69 11.22
C ILE A 91 3.97 -4.24 10.02
N GLN A 92 3.47 -5.47 10.11
CA GLN A 92 2.68 -6.11 9.07
C GLN A 92 1.32 -5.43 8.86
N GLN A 93 0.66 -5.02 9.94
CA GLN A 93 -0.64 -4.38 9.89
C GLN A 93 -0.59 -2.98 9.24
N PHE A 94 0.52 -2.25 9.48
CA PHE A 94 0.71 -0.89 8.97
C PHE A 94 1.59 -0.81 7.73
N LEU A 95 2.14 -1.95 7.28
CA LEU A 95 3.03 -1.99 6.11
C LEU A 95 4.10 -0.90 6.15
N LEU A 96 4.79 -0.81 7.30
CA LEU A 96 5.87 0.16 7.47
C LEU A 96 6.96 -0.12 6.44
N ASN A 97 7.16 0.80 5.53
CA ASN A 97 8.17 0.66 4.50
C ASN A 97 9.57 0.92 5.04
N LYS A 98 9.71 1.89 5.95
CA LYS A 98 10.99 2.21 6.61
C LYS A 98 10.76 2.67 8.04
N THR A 99 11.68 2.32 8.94
CA THR A 99 11.66 2.76 10.34
C THR A 99 12.95 3.48 10.70
N ILE A 100 12.83 4.66 11.29
CA ILE A 100 13.95 5.47 11.79
C ILE A 100 13.90 5.49 13.31
N VAL A 101 14.99 5.10 13.96
CA VAL A 101 15.08 5.04 15.41
C VAL A 101 15.62 6.35 15.97
N LYS A 102 14.87 6.97 16.88
CA LYS A 102 15.29 8.15 17.64
C LYS A 102 16.29 7.77 18.75
N PRO A 103 17.35 8.58 19.03
CA PRO A 103 17.72 9.81 18.34
C PRO A 103 18.48 9.54 17.03
N PHE A 104 18.28 10.40 16.04
CA PHE A 104 18.97 10.36 14.77
C PHE A 104 19.53 11.75 14.40
N LYS A 105 20.48 11.80 13.46
CA LYS A 105 21.02 13.06 12.96
C LYS A 105 20.09 13.63 11.90
N MET A 106 19.55 14.82 12.13
CA MET A 106 18.66 15.50 11.18
C MET A 106 19.28 15.69 9.79
N SER A 107 20.61 15.96 9.72
CA SER A 107 21.30 16.08 8.43
C SER A 107 21.32 14.82 7.57
N ARG A 108 21.06 13.65 8.15
CA ARG A 108 20.95 12.38 7.41
C ARG A 108 19.54 12.09 6.96
N LEU A 109 18.55 12.76 7.54
CA LEU A 109 17.15 12.43 7.29
C LEU A 109 16.78 12.72 5.83
N THR A 110 17.23 13.84 5.28
CA THR A 110 16.96 14.20 3.88
C THR A 110 17.57 13.18 2.92
N ASP A 111 18.81 12.74 3.18
CA ASP A 111 19.46 11.71 2.38
C ASP A 111 18.68 10.38 2.47
N GLU A 112 18.24 9.99 3.68
CA GLU A 112 17.43 8.79 3.88
C GLU A 112 16.05 8.87 3.24
N ILE A 113 15.44 10.06 3.17
CA ILE A 113 14.18 10.28 2.46
C ILE A 113 14.40 10.17 0.95
N ASP A 114 15.42 10.84 0.41
CA ASP A 114 15.73 10.81 -1.02
C ASP A 114 16.10 9.39 -1.48
N GLU A 115 16.89 8.66 -0.69
CA GLU A 115 17.22 7.25 -0.95
C GLU A 115 15.96 6.37 -0.92
N PHE A 116 15.13 6.55 0.10
CA PHE A 116 13.88 5.83 0.24
C PHE A 116 12.92 6.10 -0.93
N LEU A 117 12.71 7.37 -1.31
CA LEU A 117 11.88 7.74 -2.44
C LEU A 117 12.44 7.20 -3.77
N ALA A 118 13.78 7.16 -3.92
CA ALA A 118 14.42 6.58 -5.10
C ALA A 118 14.27 5.06 -5.17
N GLU A 119 14.32 4.35 -4.04
CA GLU A 119 14.07 2.90 -3.96
C GLU A 119 12.63 2.54 -4.33
N LEU A 120 11.69 3.46 -4.07
CA LEU A 120 10.29 3.29 -4.40
C LEU A 120 10.08 3.24 -5.92
N GLY A 121 10.76 4.11 -6.65
CA GLY A 121 10.60 4.23 -8.11
C GLY A 121 9.14 4.39 -8.52
N ASP A 122 8.79 3.93 -9.74
CA ASP A 122 7.41 3.90 -10.23
C ASP A 122 6.59 2.69 -9.71
N LYS A 123 7.10 1.95 -8.72
CA LYS A 123 6.34 0.83 -8.14
C LYS A 123 5.21 1.39 -7.28
N PRO A 124 3.96 0.97 -7.50
CA PRO A 124 2.89 1.27 -6.57
C PRO A 124 3.27 0.72 -5.20
N MET A 125 3.41 1.61 -4.22
CA MET A 125 3.83 1.25 -2.88
C MET A 125 2.64 0.95 -2.01
N GLY A 126 2.78 -0.12 -1.26
CA GLY A 126 1.74 -0.59 -0.36
C GLY A 126 0.77 -1.53 -1.04
N PRO A 127 -0.22 -2.01 -0.30
CA PRO A 127 -1.21 -2.91 -0.85
C PRO A 127 -2.03 -2.20 -1.92
N THR A 128 -2.14 -2.83 -3.05
CA THR A 128 -2.98 -2.35 -4.15
C THR A 128 -4.45 -2.51 -3.76
N ARG A 129 -5.19 -1.41 -3.77
CA ARG A 129 -6.64 -1.47 -3.54
C ARG A 129 -7.34 -1.91 -4.82
N ILE A 130 -8.08 -3.02 -4.75
CA ILE A 130 -8.88 -3.54 -5.84
C ILE A 130 -10.35 -3.54 -5.40
N GLY A 131 -11.06 -2.45 -5.66
CA GLY A 131 -12.40 -2.26 -5.12
C GLY A 131 -12.38 -2.22 -3.59
N GLU A 132 -13.13 -3.13 -2.95
CA GLU A 132 -13.19 -3.26 -1.48
C GLU A 132 -12.05 -4.11 -0.90
N TYR A 133 -11.22 -4.73 -1.74
CA TYR A 133 -10.16 -5.65 -1.34
C TYR A 133 -8.82 -4.95 -1.26
N LEU A 134 -7.96 -5.50 -0.40
CA LEU A 134 -6.59 -5.05 -0.23
C LEU A 134 -5.63 -6.16 -0.68
N PHE A 135 -4.88 -5.89 -1.72
CA PHE A 135 -3.93 -6.83 -2.31
C PHE A 135 -2.51 -6.51 -1.86
N LEU A 136 -1.92 -7.42 -1.10
CA LEU A 136 -0.56 -7.40 -0.58
C LEU A 136 0.33 -8.23 -1.51
N GLU A 137 0.97 -7.56 -2.46
CA GLU A 137 1.73 -8.22 -3.53
C GLU A 137 2.88 -9.07 -2.99
N ASP A 138 3.71 -8.49 -2.12
CA ASP A 138 4.90 -9.14 -1.57
C ASP A 138 4.55 -10.36 -0.70
N GLU A 139 3.44 -10.28 0.03
CA GLU A 139 2.96 -11.37 0.89
C GLU A 139 2.09 -12.38 0.14
N ARG A 140 1.71 -12.07 -1.10
CA ARG A 140 0.75 -12.84 -1.90
C ARG A 140 -0.57 -13.07 -1.17
N LEU A 141 -1.07 -12.02 -0.52
CA LEU A 141 -2.32 -12.05 0.23
C LEU A 141 -3.35 -11.12 -0.41
N LEU A 142 -4.59 -11.55 -0.37
CA LEU A 142 -5.76 -10.72 -0.66
C LEU A 142 -6.65 -10.70 0.58
N LEU A 143 -6.92 -9.51 1.10
CA LEU A 143 -7.76 -9.26 2.26
C LEU A 143 -9.16 -8.87 1.81
N GLY A 144 -10.17 -9.35 2.51
CA GLY A 144 -11.56 -9.00 2.28
C GLY A 144 -11.92 -7.60 2.78
N PRO A 145 -13.15 -7.12 2.51
CA PRO A 145 -13.58 -5.77 2.87
C PRO A 145 -13.56 -5.47 4.37
N ASP A 146 -13.75 -6.48 5.18
CA ASP A 146 -13.82 -6.41 6.66
C ASP A 146 -12.53 -6.85 7.36
N ASP A 147 -11.48 -7.15 6.57
CA ASP A 147 -10.18 -7.68 7.03
C ASP A 147 -10.26 -8.97 7.90
N SER A 148 -11.46 -9.48 8.17
CA SER A 148 -11.66 -10.71 8.95
C SER A 148 -11.22 -11.94 8.17
N LYS A 149 -11.25 -11.85 6.85
CA LYS A 149 -10.89 -12.93 5.94
C LYS A 149 -9.72 -12.55 5.05
N LYS A 150 -8.77 -13.46 4.94
CA LYS A 150 -7.62 -13.36 4.04
C LYS A 150 -7.41 -14.65 3.29
N ILE A 151 -7.00 -14.53 2.05
CA ILE A 151 -6.63 -15.68 1.21
C ILE A 151 -5.21 -15.54 0.71
N ARG A 152 -4.52 -16.66 0.62
CA ARG A 152 -3.19 -16.73 0.04
C ARG A 152 -3.27 -17.04 -1.45
N LEU A 153 -2.56 -16.23 -2.24
CA LEU A 153 -2.46 -16.38 -3.68
C LEU A 153 -1.22 -17.21 -4.05
N THR A 154 -1.31 -17.92 -5.14
CA THR A 154 -0.15 -18.53 -5.77
C THR A 154 0.63 -17.47 -6.55
N GLU A 155 1.88 -17.77 -6.91
CA GLU A 155 2.71 -16.87 -7.71
C GLU A 155 2.03 -16.40 -9.00
N LYS A 156 1.38 -17.32 -9.72
CA LYS A 156 0.69 -16.99 -10.98
C LYS A 156 -0.58 -16.17 -10.77
N GLU A 157 -1.35 -16.45 -9.71
CA GLU A 157 -2.52 -15.65 -9.32
C GLU A 157 -2.11 -14.23 -8.92
N THR A 158 -1.01 -14.09 -8.19
CA THR A 158 -0.40 -12.81 -7.83
C THR A 158 0.01 -12.03 -9.09
N ALA A 159 0.78 -12.65 -9.99
CA ALA A 159 1.23 -12.01 -11.23
C ALA A 159 0.05 -11.57 -12.12
N ILE A 160 -1.02 -12.36 -12.20
CA ILE A 160 -2.25 -11.98 -12.91
C ILE A 160 -2.87 -10.72 -12.27
N LEU A 161 -3.01 -10.66 -10.94
CA LEU A 161 -3.58 -9.50 -10.26
C LEU A 161 -2.71 -8.27 -10.44
N ILE A 162 -1.40 -8.36 -10.31
CA ILE A 162 -0.46 -7.26 -10.55
C ILE A 162 -0.67 -6.69 -11.95
N ARG A 163 -0.68 -7.56 -12.96
CA ARG A 163 -0.81 -7.11 -14.35
C ARG A 163 -2.16 -6.45 -14.64
N LEU A 164 -3.24 -7.02 -14.10
CA LEU A 164 -4.57 -6.46 -14.26
C LEU A 164 -4.76 -5.16 -13.47
N SER A 165 -4.13 -5.04 -12.29
CA SER A 165 -4.15 -3.79 -11.48
C SER A 165 -3.42 -2.67 -12.21
N ALA A 166 -2.26 -2.94 -12.79
CA ALA A 166 -1.51 -1.97 -13.59
C ALA A 166 -2.28 -1.46 -14.82
N ALA A 167 -3.25 -2.24 -15.32
CA ALA A 167 -4.13 -1.82 -16.41
C ALA A 167 -5.27 -0.87 -15.97
N ASN A 168 -5.39 -0.59 -14.68
CA ASN A 168 -6.31 0.39 -14.10
C ASN A 168 -7.75 0.33 -14.67
N GLY A 169 -8.32 -0.88 -14.73
CA GLY A 169 -9.68 -1.13 -15.25
C GLY A 169 -9.77 -1.40 -16.76
N GLU A 170 -8.70 -1.16 -17.49
CA GLU A 170 -8.61 -1.53 -18.90
C GLU A 170 -8.53 -3.05 -19.06
N SER A 171 -8.96 -3.53 -20.21
CA SER A 171 -8.92 -4.96 -20.53
C SER A 171 -7.52 -5.40 -20.97
N VAL A 172 -6.99 -6.45 -20.33
CA VAL A 172 -5.74 -7.09 -20.77
C VAL A 172 -6.06 -8.35 -21.54
N SER A 173 -5.48 -8.48 -22.73
CA SER A 173 -5.73 -9.62 -23.61
C SER A 173 -5.22 -10.94 -23.01
N ARG A 174 -5.82 -12.07 -23.43
CA ARG A 174 -5.35 -13.40 -23.03
C ARG A 174 -3.90 -13.64 -23.41
N ASN A 175 -3.52 -13.23 -24.60
CA ASN A 175 -2.16 -13.40 -25.09
C ASN A 175 -1.15 -12.61 -24.27
N THR A 176 -1.47 -11.35 -23.96
CA THR A 176 -0.63 -10.50 -23.09
C THR A 176 -0.45 -11.13 -21.71
N LEU A 177 -1.52 -11.64 -21.09
CA LEU A 177 -1.42 -12.32 -19.79
C LEU A 177 -0.57 -13.60 -19.85
N LEU A 178 -0.73 -14.39 -20.91
CA LEU A 178 0.07 -15.61 -21.09
C LEU A 178 1.55 -15.27 -21.29
N GLU A 179 1.85 -14.28 -22.12
CA GLU A 179 3.20 -13.84 -22.39
C GLU A 179 3.89 -13.26 -21.15
N GLU A 180 3.25 -12.32 -20.47
CA GLU A 180 3.86 -11.61 -19.34
C GLU A 180 3.92 -12.44 -18.06
N VAL A 181 2.92 -13.31 -17.81
CA VAL A 181 2.87 -14.12 -16.58
C VAL A 181 3.61 -15.46 -16.73
N TRP A 182 3.64 -16.05 -17.91
CA TRP A 182 4.30 -17.34 -18.14
C TRP A 182 5.52 -17.28 -19.05
N GLY A 183 5.79 -16.14 -19.70
CA GLY A 183 6.94 -15.97 -20.59
C GLY A 183 6.79 -16.68 -21.94
N TYR A 184 5.58 -17.00 -22.35
CA TYR A 184 5.32 -17.75 -23.57
C TYR A 184 5.12 -16.86 -24.80
N LYS A 185 5.95 -17.03 -25.81
CA LYS A 185 5.70 -16.49 -27.13
C LYS A 185 4.69 -17.38 -27.86
N THR A 186 3.51 -16.83 -28.17
CA THR A 186 2.46 -17.33 -29.06
C THR A 186 2.38 -18.86 -29.31
N GLY A 187 1.34 -19.52 -28.81
CA GLY A 187 0.98 -20.90 -29.20
C GLY A 187 0.68 -21.86 -28.07
N ILE A 188 0.54 -21.42 -26.81
CA ILE A 188 0.23 -22.30 -25.69
C ILE A 188 -1.19 -22.07 -25.19
N ASP A 189 -1.78 -23.18 -24.79
CA ASP A 189 -3.15 -23.44 -24.43
C ASP A 189 -3.76 -22.38 -23.48
N SER A 190 -4.76 -21.66 -23.95
CA SER A 190 -5.59 -20.73 -23.17
C SER A 190 -6.18 -21.38 -21.91
N HIS A 191 -6.30 -22.70 -21.88
CA HIS A 191 -6.79 -23.47 -20.74
C HIS A 191 -5.99 -23.26 -19.44
N THR A 192 -4.68 -23.01 -19.54
CA THR A 192 -3.85 -22.74 -18.37
C THR A 192 -4.28 -21.44 -17.67
N LEU A 193 -4.40 -20.35 -18.43
CA LEU A 193 -4.86 -19.07 -17.92
C LEU A 193 -6.29 -19.15 -17.36
N GLU A 194 -7.19 -19.79 -18.10
CA GLU A 194 -8.58 -19.97 -17.69
C GLU A 194 -8.70 -20.72 -16.36
N THR A 195 -7.89 -21.76 -16.16
CA THR A 195 -7.82 -22.49 -14.90
C THR A 195 -7.38 -21.61 -13.74
N HIS A 196 -6.36 -20.76 -13.91
CA HIS A 196 -5.91 -19.85 -12.88
C HIS A 196 -6.94 -18.76 -12.59
N ILE A 197 -7.58 -18.20 -13.60
CA ILE A 197 -8.68 -17.24 -13.45
C ILE A 197 -9.85 -17.85 -12.68
N TYR A 198 -10.23 -19.08 -13.01
CA TYR A 198 -11.30 -19.79 -12.30
C TYR A 198 -10.96 -19.99 -10.81
N ARG A 199 -9.73 -20.47 -10.50
CA ARG A 199 -9.27 -20.64 -9.13
C ARG A 199 -9.21 -19.33 -8.37
N LEU A 200 -8.73 -18.28 -9.01
CA LEU A 200 -8.66 -16.94 -8.42
C LEU A 200 -10.07 -16.40 -8.09
N ARG A 201 -11.04 -16.56 -8.98
CA ARG A 201 -12.43 -16.18 -8.71
C ARG A 201 -13.02 -16.94 -7.53
N LYS A 202 -12.79 -18.26 -7.47
CA LYS A 202 -13.24 -19.08 -6.33
C LYS A 202 -12.68 -18.58 -5.01
N LYS A 203 -11.39 -18.28 -4.98
CA LYS A 203 -10.75 -17.70 -3.79
C LYS A 203 -11.34 -16.34 -3.41
N ILE A 204 -11.62 -15.47 -4.39
CA ILE A 204 -12.25 -14.16 -4.14
C ILE A 204 -13.67 -14.34 -3.55
N GLU A 205 -14.44 -15.32 -4.03
CA GLU A 205 -15.77 -15.63 -3.49
C GLU A 205 -15.70 -16.05 -2.01
N GLU A 206 -14.64 -16.74 -1.57
CA GLU A 206 -14.43 -17.14 -0.18
C GLU A 206 -14.26 -15.93 0.77
N LEU A 207 -13.85 -14.76 0.26
CA LEU A 207 -13.74 -13.51 1.02
C LEU A 207 -15.10 -12.86 1.31
N GLY A 208 -16.19 -13.39 0.77
CA GLY A 208 -17.55 -13.02 1.17
C GLY A 208 -18.20 -11.94 0.29
N SER A 209 -17.60 -11.57 -0.84
CA SER A 209 -18.28 -10.66 -1.77
C SER A 209 -19.15 -11.41 -2.75
N SER A 210 -20.36 -10.89 -2.97
CA SER A 210 -21.32 -11.41 -3.95
C SER A 210 -20.97 -11.04 -5.40
N SER A 211 -20.03 -10.14 -5.64
CA SER A 211 -19.62 -9.71 -6.97
C SER A 211 -18.12 -9.83 -7.17
N SER A 212 -17.71 -10.76 -8.03
CA SER A 212 -16.30 -10.83 -8.45
C SER A 212 -15.89 -9.55 -9.17
N PHE A 213 -14.88 -8.86 -8.64
CA PHE A 213 -14.27 -7.70 -9.30
C PHE A 213 -13.45 -8.09 -10.54
N LEU A 214 -13.15 -9.37 -10.72
CA LEU A 214 -12.43 -9.92 -11.87
C LEU A 214 -13.43 -10.32 -12.97
N LYS A 215 -13.55 -9.48 -14.00
CA LYS A 215 -14.50 -9.68 -15.11
C LYS A 215 -13.82 -10.21 -16.36
N THR A 216 -14.56 -11.01 -17.12
CA THR A 216 -14.20 -11.39 -18.48
C THR A 216 -14.63 -10.26 -19.42
N SER A 217 -13.74 -9.85 -20.31
CA SER A 217 -14.03 -8.98 -21.45
C SER A 217 -14.01 -9.78 -22.75
N ARG A 218 -14.33 -9.13 -23.89
CA ARG A 218 -14.35 -9.79 -25.19
C ARG A 218 -13.02 -10.48 -25.52
N ASP A 219 -11.90 -9.79 -25.24
CA ASP A 219 -10.57 -10.24 -25.65
C ASP A 219 -9.69 -10.73 -24.48
N GLY A 220 -10.18 -10.64 -23.24
CA GLY A 220 -9.37 -10.99 -22.08
C GLY A 220 -10.08 -10.80 -20.74
N TYR A 221 -9.39 -10.15 -19.79
CA TYR A 221 -9.84 -9.94 -18.43
C TYR A 221 -9.56 -8.52 -17.97
N LYS A 222 -10.36 -8.03 -17.02
CA LYS A 222 -10.18 -6.72 -16.38
C LYS A 222 -10.61 -6.74 -14.93
N LEU A 223 -10.08 -5.82 -14.15
CA LEU A 223 -10.55 -5.53 -12.80
C LEU A 223 -11.59 -4.40 -12.84
N LEU A 224 -12.63 -4.52 -12.02
CA LEU A 224 -13.54 -3.42 -11.75
C LEU A 224 -13.09 -2.76 -10.44
N PHE A 225 -12.69 -1.51 -10.54
CA PHE A 225 -12.51 -0.64 -9.39
C PHE A 225 -13.89 -0.01 -9.15
N THR A 226 -14.60 -0.42 -8.10
CA THR A 226 -15.84 0.26 -7.72
C THR A 226 -15.49 1.69 -7.33
N SER A 227 -15.77 2.63 -8.23
CA SER A 227 -15.86 4.02 -7.84
C SER A 227 -17.14 4.18 -7.03
N ASN A 228 -17.01 4.61 -5.79
CA ASN A 228 -18.12 5.21 -5.07
C ASN A 228 -18.24 6.66 -5.48
#